data_1e7fd1398dba9c5828317ad0922e7d86
#
_entry.id   1e7fd1398dba9c5828317ad0922e7d86
#
_cell.length_a   1.000
_cell.length_b   1.000
_cell.length_c   1.000
_cell.angle_alpha   90.00
_cell.angle_beta   90.00
_cell.angle_gamma   90.00
#
_symmetry.space_group_name_H-M   'P 1'
#
loop_
_entity.id
_entity.type
_entity.pdbx_description
1 polymer ?
#
loop_
_entity_poly.entity_id
_entity_poly.type
_entity_poly.pdbx_seq_one_letter_code
_entity_poly.pdbx_strand_id
1 'polypeptide(L)'
;MNTLPDECVQSLIAFASVSLEGKSQRSISNLCKFRCGLFDGKKRYHLFRETAFLNLFVIHAVCRTMNVPSEKINAAFNYIYRLKFQGKENMNTWFSDLLKRIDAYVETGTEKETGGGFAIAGLFLLNLKSFDKTLPGFEQISVAEYVSKLFAVLTQTMEKYR
;
A
#
# COMPACT_ATOMS: atom_id res chain seq x y z
N MET A 1 -9.66 6.79 27.83
CA MET A 1 -8.20 6.53 27.88
C MET A 1 -7.77 6.03 26.51
N ASN A 2 -6.98 6.81 25.77
CA ASN A 2 -6.34 6.31 24.55
C ASN A 2 -5.18 5.41 24.99
N THR A 3 -5.44 4.11 25.14
CA THR A 3 -4.35 3.14 25.28
C THR A 3 -3.52 3.19 24.00
N LEU A 4 -2.21 3.41 24.13
CA LEU A 4 -1.28 3.32 23.01
C LEU A 4 -1.47 1.94 22.32
N PRO A 5 -1.49 1.89 20.98
CA PRO A 5 -1.51 0.61 20.27
C PRO A 5 -0.35 -0.27 20.74
N ASP A 6 -0.53 -1.59 20.76
CA ASP A 6 0.57 -2.50 21.10
C ASP A 6 1.74 -2.33 20.12
N GLU A 7 2.92 -2.78 20.46
CA GLU A 7 4.14 -2.59 19.67
C GLU A 7 4.03 -3.18 18.25
N CYS A 8 3.30 -4.28 18.11
CA CYS A 8 3.03 -4.88 16.81
C CYS A 8 2.22 -3.92 15.94
N VAL A 9 1.11 -3.38 16.46
CA VAL A 9 0.28 -2.41 15.73
C VAL A 9 1.06 -1.13 15.42
N GLN A 10 1.87 -0.64 16.36
CA GLN A 10 2.74 0.52 16.12
C GLN A 10 3.72 0.28 14.98
N SER A 11 4.31 -0.91 14.90
CA SER A 11 5.23 -1.28 13.80
C SER A 11 4.53 -1.31 12.43
N LEU A 12 3.29 -1.83 12.38
CA LEU A 12 2.49 -1.83 11.16
C LEU A 12 2.13 -0.40 10.70
N ILE A 13 1.76 0.47 11.66
CA ILE A 13 1.46 1.88 11.40
C ILE A 13 2.71 2.60 10.90
N ALA A 14 3.86 2.41 11.53
CA ALA A 14 5.12 3.01 11.12
C ALA A 14 5.51 2.60 9.70
N PHE A 15 5.42 1.30 9.38
CA PHE A 15 5.68 0.79 8.04
C PHE A 15 4.80 1.48 6.98
N ALA A 16 3.49 1.53 7.20
CA ALA A 16 2.57 2.18 6.25
C ALA A 16 2.83 3.68 6.12
N SER A 17 3.17 4.36 7.23
CA SER A 17 3.33 5.82 7.27
C SER A 17 4.57 6.31 6.53
N VAL A 18 5.68 5.58 6.57
CA VAL A 18 6.95 5.98 5.92
C VAL A 18 6.77 6.21 4.41
N SER A 19 6.04 5.34 3.74
CA SER A 19 5.79 5.48 2.30
C SER A 19 4.85 6.64 1.95
N LEU A 20 4.13 7.19 2.93
CA LEU A 20 3.19 8.29 2.75
C LEU A 20 3.81 9.66 3.04
N GLU A 21 5.07 9.72 3.43
CA GLU A 21 5.79 10.96 3.60
C GLU A 21 6.12 11.62 2.25
N GLY A 22 6.18 12.94 2.22
CA GLY A 22 6.37 13.70 0.98
C GLY A 22 7.65 13.32 0.20
N LYS A 23 8.74 12.94 0.88
CA LYS A 23 9.98 12.47 0.25
C LYS A 23 9.77 11.12 -0.43
N SER A 24 9.12 10.17 0.25
CA SER A 24 8.80 8.85 -0.30
C SER A 24 7.82 8.95 -1.46
N GLN A 25 6.81 9.79 -1.35
CA GLN A 25 5.84 10.03 -2.43
C GLN A 25 6.52 10.58 -3.71
N ARG A 26 7.50 11.48 -3.57
CA ARG A 26 8.29 11.96 -4.72
C ARG A 26 9.11 10.83 -5.35
N SER A 27 9.73 10.00 -4.54
CA SER A 27 10.51 8.84 -5.03
C SER A 27 9.62 7.84 -5.77
N ILE A 28 8.44 7.52 -5.23
CA ILE A 28 7.46 6.63 -5.87
C ILE A 28 6.93 7.25 -7.17
N SER A 29 6.62 8.56 -7.17
CA SER A 29 6.21 9.28 -8.38
C SER A 29 7.24 9.14 -9.50
N ASN A 30 8.52 9.32 -9.18
CA ASN A 30 9.62 9.16 -10.14
C ASN A 30 9.77 7.72 -10.63
N LEU A 31 9.69 6.75 -9.71
CA LEU A 31 9.79 5.32 -10.00
C LEU A 31 8.70 4.86 -10.99
N CYS A 32 7.47 5.33 -10.77
CA CYS A 32 6.31 5.01 -11.60
C CYS A 32 6.21 5.89 -12.87
N LYS A 33 7.11 6.87 -13.03
CA LYS A 33 6.98 7.94 -14.03
C LYS A 33 5.61 8.63 -14.00
N PHE A 34 5.01 8.68 -12.82
CA PHE A 34 3.73 9.32 -12.58
C PHE A 34 3.94 10.78 -12.20
N ARG A 35 4.01 11.63 -13.21
CA ARG A 35 4.31 13.05 -13.02
C ARG A 35 3.10 13.81 -12.48
N CYS A 36 3.28 14.40 -11.29
CA CYS A 36 2.31 15.32 -10.70
C CYS A 36 2.85 16.76 -10.81
N GLY A 37 2.14 17.63 -11.51
CA GLY A 37 2.46 19.05 -11.55
C GLY A 37 2.22 19.74 -10.19
N LEU A 38 2.76 20.96 -10.03
CA LEU A 38 2.61 21.74 -8.78
C LEU A 38 1.14 21.99 -8.42
N PHE A 39 0.27 22.12 -9.41
CA PHE A 39 -1.16 22.39 -9.23
C PHE A 39 -2.05 21.15 -9.33
N ASP A 40 -1.46 19.94 -9.43
CA ASP A 40 -2.19 18.70 -9.68
C ASP A 40 -2.52 17.96 -8.38
N GLY A 41 -3.29 18.61 -7.51
CA GLY A 41 -3.67 18.07 -6.19
C GLY A 41 -4.42 16.74 -6.29
N LYS A 42 -5.26 16.55 -7.33
CA LYS A 42 -6.00 15.30 -7.53
C LYS A 42 -5.07 14.14 -7.87
N LYS A 43 -4.10 14.33 -8.76
CA LYS A 43 -3.12 13.28 -9.10
C LYS A 43 -2.23 12.95 -7.90
N ARG A 44 -1.76 13.97 -7.16
CA ARG A 44 -0.98 13.73 -5.93
C ARG A 44 -1.78 12.94 -4.90
N TYR A 45 -3.04 13.28 -4.72
CA TYR A 45 -3.91 12.55 -3.79
C TYR A 45 -4.15 11.11 -4.27
N HIS A 46 -4.34 10.90 -5.56
CA HIS A 46 -4.48 9.57 -6.15
C HIS A 46 -3.22 8.71 -5.93
N LEU A 47 -2.03 9.23 -6.20
CA LEU A 47 -0.77 8.55 -5.90
C LEU A 47 -0.66 8.19 -4.41
N PHE A 48 -0.94 9.14 -3.55
CA PHE A 48 -0.94 8.96 -2.10
C PHE A 48 -1.88 7.83 -1.66
N ARG A 49 -3.10 7.83 -2.18
CA ARG A 49 -4.14 6.84 -1.88
C ARG A 49 -3.75 5.43 -2.36
N GLU A 50 -3.32 5.30 -3.61
CA GLU A 50 -2.92 4.00 -4.17
C GLU A 50 -1.67 3.45 -3.48
N THR A 51 -0.71 4.31 -3.11
CA THR A 51 0.46 3.92 -2.30
C THR A 51 0.03 3.40 -0.92
N ALA A 52 -0.93 4.07 -0.27
CA ALA A 52 -1.49 3.59 1.00
C ALA A 52 -2.13 2.22 0.83
N PHE A 53 -2.94 2.01 -0.18
CA PHE A 53 -3.60 0.74 -0.45
C PHE A 53 -2.61 -0.39 -0.74
N LEU A 54 -1.55 -0.11 -1.49
CA LEU A 54 -0.46 -1.08 -1.70
C LEU A 54 0.21 -1.49 -0.38
N ASN A 55 0.54 -0.52 0.48
CA ASN A 55 1.16 -0.81 1.77
C ASN A 55 0.24 -1.60 2.71
N LEU A 56 -1.05 -1.26 2.74
CA LEU A 56 -2.03 -1.98 3.54
C LEU A 56 -2.28 -3.39 3.00
N PHE A 57 -2.21 -3.60 1.69
CA PHE A 57 -2.18 -4.94 1.11
C PHE A 57 -0.95 -5.74 1.56
N VAL A 58 0.26 -5.14 1.54
CA VAL A 58 1.48 -5.82 2.01
C VAL A 58 1.35 -6.19 3.49
N ILE A 59 0.83 -5.29 4.32
CA ILE A 59 0.51 -5.58 5.74
C ILE A 59 -0.43 -6.78 5.83
N HIS A 60 -1.54 -6.76 5.09
CA HIS A 60 -2.51 -7.85 5.09
C HIS A 60 -1.84 -9.18 4.73
N ALA A 61 -1.10 -9.24 3.63
CA ALA A 61 -0.48 -10.45 3.12
C ALA A 61 0.57 -11.02 4.09
N VAL A 62 1.50 -10.20 4.59
CA VAL A 62 2.54 -10.62 5.53
C VAL A 62 1.94 -11.07 6.85
N CYS A 63 1.03 -10.28 7.41
CA CYS A 63 0.41 -10.60 8.70
C CYS A 63 -0.43 -11.88 8.63
N ARG A 64 -1.12 -12.12 7.53
CA ARG A 64 -1.87 -13.39 7.31
C ARG A 64 -0.93 -14.58 7.23
N THR A 65 0.19 -14.47 6.54
CA THR A 65 1.21 -15.54 6.45
C THR A 65 1.84 -15.83 7.82
N MET A 66 1.98 -14.82 8.66
CA MET A 66 2.58 -14.93 10.00
C MET A 66 1.54 -15.21 11.10
N ASN A 67 0.28 -15.44 10.76
CA ASN A 67 -0.82 -15.69 11.69
C ASN A 67 -1.03 -14.56 12.72
N VAL A 68 -0.77 -13.30 12.33
CA VAL A 68 -1.09 -12.14 13.17
C VAL A 68 -2.61 -12.03 13.31
N PRO A 69 -3.13 -11.82 14.54
CA PRO A 69 -4.56 -11.67 14.76
C PRO A 69 -5.19 -10.54 13.91
N SER A 70 -6.35 -10.83 13.32
CA SER A 70 -7.06 -9.88 12.45
C SER A 70 -7.39 -8.56 13.14
N GLU A 71 -7.60 -8.58 14.45
CA GLU A 71 -7.86 -7.40 15.27
C GLU A 71 -6.69 -6.40 15.22
N LYS A 72 -5.45 -6.89 15.21
CA LYS A 72 -4.25 -6.04 15.11
C LYS A 72 -4.12 -5.42 13.71
N ILE A 73 -4.42 -6.19 12.66
CA ILE A 73 -4.44 -5.71 11.28
C ILE A 73 -5.50 -4.60 11.13
N ASN A 74 -6.70 -4.86 11.62
CA ASN A 74 -7.80 -3.91 11.58
C ASN A 74 -7.52 -2.65 12.40
N ALA A 75 -6.87 -2.79 13.55
CA ALA A 75 -6.45 -1.64 14.36
C ALA A 75 -5.46 -0.74 13.59
N ALA A 76 -4.46 -1.33 12.90
CA ALA A 76 -3.53 -0.58 12.08
C ALA A 76 -4.25 0.13 10.91
N PHE A 77 -5.17 -0.54 10.21
CA PHE A 77 -5.94 0.03 9.11
C PHE A 77 -6.81 1.20 9.57
N ASN A 78 -7.53 1.03 10.67
CA ASN A 78 -8.34 2.10 11.27
C ASN A 78 -7.49 3.30 11.68
N TYR A 79 -6.32 3.07 12.23
CA TYR A 79 -5.42 4.15 12.63
C TYR A 79 -4.91 4.93 11.42
N ILE A 80 -4.47 4.24 10.35
CA ILE A 80 -4.02 4.88 9.10
C ILE A 80 -5.16 5.67 8.46
N TYR A 81 -6.38 5.13 8.42
CA TYR A 81 -7.54 5.88 7.95
C TYR A 81 -7.71 7.19 8.74
N ARG A 82 -7.77 7.11 10.06
CA ARG A 82 -7.96 8.29 10.93
C ARG A 82 -6.85 9.32 10.76
N LEU A 83 -5.60 8.86 10.70
CA LEU A 83 -4.44 9.74 10.60
C LEU A 83 -4.32 10.45 9.24
N LYS A 84 -4.68 9.78 8.15
CA LYS A 84 -4.33 10.22 6.79
C LYS A 84 -5.54 10.56 5.90
N PHE A 85 -6.69 9.96 6.15
CA PHE A 85 -7.87 10.04 5.27
C PHE A 85 -9.12 10.61 5.93
N GLN A 86 -9.20 10.63 7.25
CA GLN A 86 -10.34 11.22 7.97
C GLN A 86 -10.54 12.69 7.54
N GLY A 87 -11.78 13.04 7.18
CA GLY A 87 -12.13 14.37 6.66
C GLY A 87 -11.85 14.57 5.17
N LYS A 88 -11.19 13.62 4.50
CA LYS A 88 -10.95 13.63 3.04
C LYS A 88 -11.85 12.64 2.31
N GLU A 89 -12.10 11.49 2.93
CA GLU A 89 -12.95 10.43 2.38
C GLU A 89 -13.94 9.91 3.44
N ASN A 90 -15.08 9.42 2.95
CA ASN A 90 -16.00 8.67 3.80
C ASN A 90 -15.38 7.32 4.19
N MET A 91 -15.48 6.98 5.47
CA MET A 91 -14.85 5.77 6.04
C MET A 91 -15.31 4.49 5.35
N ASN A 92 -16.63 4.33 5.15
CA ASN A 92 -17.19 3.11 4.56
C ASN A 92 -16.75 2.95 3.09
N THR A 93 -16.73 4.05 2.34
CA THR A 93 -16.27 4.05 0.95
C THR A 93 -14.79 3.71 0.88
N TRP A 94 -13.98 4.33 1.73
CA TRP A 94 -12.53 4.09 1.77
C TRP A 94 -12.21 2.62 2.10
N PHE A 95 -12.86 2.05 3.12
CA PHE A 95 -12.67 0.63 3.47
C PHE A 95 -13.19 -0.31 2.38
N SER A 96 -14.33 -0.01 1.76
CA SER A 96 -14.84 -0.81 0.64
C SER A 96 -13.85 -0.84 -0.53
N ASP A 97 -13.28 0.30 -0.88
CA ASP A 97 -12.29 0.39 -1.95
C ASP A 97 -10.97 -0.29 -1.60
N LEU A 98 -10.52 -0.16 -0.33
CA LEU A 98 -9.34 -0.87 0.17
C LEU A 98 -9.51 -2.38 0.06
N LEU A 99 -10.65 -2.93 0.48
CA LEU A 99 -10.91 -4.37 0.42
C LEU A 99 -10.90 -4.86 -1.04
N LYS A 100 -11.56 -4.13 -1.95
CA LYS A 100 -11.52 -4.46 -3.38
C LYS A 100 -10.08 -4.46 -3.94
N ARG A 101 -9.23 -3.52 -3.49
CA ARG A 101 -7.82 -3.50 -3.89
C ARG A 101 -7.05 -4.68 -3.32
N ILE A 102 -7.25 -5.01 -2.05
CA ILE A 102 -6.62 -6.18 -1.41
C ILE A 102 -7.00 -7.46 -2.16
N ASP A 103 -8.29 -7.66 -2.43
CA ASP A 103 -8.77 -8.84 -3.17
C ASP A 103 -8.15 -8.92 -4.56
N ALA A 104 -8.11 -7.81 -5.31
CA ALA A 104 -7.49 -7.76 -6.63
C ALA A 104 -5.98 -8.06 -6.59
N TYR A 105 -5.25 -7.55 -5.59
CA TYR A 105 -3.84 -7.85 -5.42
C TYR A 105 -3.59 -9.32 -5.01
N VAL A 106 -4.44 -9.88 -4.15
CA VAL A 106 -4.36 -11.29 -3.76
C VAL A 106 -4.59 -12.18 -4.98
N GLU A 107 -5.65 -11.93 -5.75
CA GLU A 107 -5.97 -12.68 -6.96
C GLU A 107 -4.84 -12.62 -7.97
N THR A 108 -4.34 -11.40 -8.27
CA THR A 108 -3.22 -11.19 -9.18
C THR A 108 -1.93 -11.87 -8.70
N GLY A 109 -1.63 -11.83 -7.40
CA GLY A 109 -0.42 -12.40 -6.82
C GLY A 109 -0.41 -13.94 -6.77
N THR A 110 -1.57 -14.58 -6.91
CA THR A 110 -1.69 -16.05 -6.94
C THR A 110 -1.49 -16.65 -8.33
N GLU A 111 -1.47 -15.83 -9.40
CA GLU A 111 -1.17 -16.29 -10.76
C GLU A 111 0.28 -16.76 -10.84
N LYS A 112 0.47 -18.08 -10.91
CA LYS A 112 1.78 -18.76 -10.86
C LYS A 112 2.73 -18.43 -12.03
N GLU A 113 2.21 -17.98 -13.14
CA GLU A 113 2.99 -17.82 -14.38
C GLU A 113 3.82 -16.53 -14.46
N THR A 114 3.51 -15.51 -13.67
CA THR A 114 4.09 -14.16 -13.84
C THR A 114 4.97 -13.67 -12.69
N GLY A 115 5.23 -14.48 -11.66
CA GLY A 115 5.94 -14.02 -10.45
C GLY A 115 5.13 -12.95 -9.73
N GLY A 116 4.53 -13.29 -8.58
CA GLY A 116 3.52 -12.47 -7.89
C GLY A 116 3.87 -10.99 -7.69
N GLY A 117 5.15 -10.66 -7.43
CA GLY A 117 5.60 -9.28 -7.26
C GLY A 117 5.52 -8.45 -8.55
N PHE A 118 5.79 -9.06 -9.71
CA PHE A 118 5.70 -8.40 -11.01
C PHE A 118 4.24 -8.12 -11.40
N ALA A 119 3.35 -9.08 -11.17
CA ALA A 119 1.93 -8.92 -11.43
C ALA A 119 1.29 -7.86 -10.52
N ILE A 120 1.64 -7.84 -9.24
CA ILE A 120 1.21 -6.80 -8.28
C ILE A 120 1.70 -5.42 -8.73
N ALA A 121 2.96 -5.30 -9.18
CA ALA A 121 3.50 -4.06 -9.70
C ALA A 121 2.74 -3.57 -10.94
N GLY A 122 2.38 -4.48 -11.84
CA GLY A 122 1.56 -4.16 -13.01
C GLY A 122 0.18 -3.62 -12.63
N LEU A 123 -0.51 -4.26 -11.70
CA LEU A 123 -1.80 -3.82 -11.22
C LEU A 123 -1.71 -2.45 -10.49
N PHE A 124 -0.68 -2.24 -9.68
CA PHE A 124 -0.44 -0.95 -9.04
C PHE A 124 -0.26 0.17 -10.07
N LEU A 125 0.56 -0.05 -11.10
CA LEU A 125 0.76 0.91 -12.19
C LEU A 125 -0.51 1.18 -12.98
N LEU A 126 -1.30 0.15 -13.28
CA LEU A 126 -2.60 0.31 -13.93
C LEU A 126 -3.55 1.17 -13.09
N ASN A 127 -3.59 0.96 -11.78
CA ASN A 127 -4.40 1.75 -10.88
C ASN A 127 -3.94 3.22 -10.82
N LEU A 128 -2.63 3.47 -10.79
CA LEU A 128 -2.08 4.82 -10.84
C LEU A 128 -2.38 5.53 -12.16
N LYS A 129 -2.21 4.82 -13.27
CA LYS A 129 -2.37 5.36 -14.62
C LYS A 129 -3.80 5.26 -15.14
N SER A 130 -4.78 4.94 -14.29
CA SER A 130 -6.20 4.87 -14.67
C SER A 130 -6.76 6.18 -15.24
N PHE A 131 -6.12 7.32 -14.92
CA PHE A 131 -6.41 8.63 -15.53
C PHE A 131 -5.67 8.86 -16.84
N ASP A 132 -4.64 8.06 -17.11
CA ASP A 132 -3.77 8.21 -18.27
C ASP A 132 -3.66 6.82 -18.89
N LYS A 133 -4.50 6.48 -19.84
CA LYS A 133 -4.71 5.15 -20.44
C LYS A 133 -3.45 4.46 -21.02
N THR A 134 -2.26 4.83 -20.52
CA THR A 134 -0.99 4.21 -20.88
C THR A 134 -0.80 2.91 -20.10
N LEU A 135 -0.52 1.83 -20.82
CA LEU A 135 -0.17 0.54 -20.22
C LEU A 135 1.14 0.63 -19.43
N PRO A 136 1.30 -0.22 -18.38
CA PRO A 136 2.56 -0.37 -17.69
C PRO A 136 3.67 -0.76 -18.70
N GLY A 137 4.82 -0.12 -18.56
CA GLY A 137 5.99 -0.38 -19.40
C GLY A 137 7.18 -0.87 -18.57
N PHE A 138 8.37 -0.38 -18.89
CA PHE A 138 9.62 -0.75 -18.20
C PHE A 138 9.60 -0.38 -16.70
N GLU A 139 8.78 0.56 -16.27
CA GLU A 139 8.57 0.91 -14.87
C GLU A 139 8.12 -0.28 -14.02
N GLN A 140 7.47 -1.26 -14.62
CA GLN A 140 6.95 -2.43 -13.91
C GLN A 140 8.08 -3.21 -13.23
N ILE A 141 9.26 -3.31 -13.82
CA ILE A 141 10.42 -3.98 -13.22
C ILE A 141 10.84 -3.24 -11.94
N SER A 142 11.03 -1.92 -12.03
CA SER A 142 11.44 -1.09 -10.89
C SER A 142 10.38 -1.08 -9.77
N VAL A 143 9.11 -1.08 -10.14
CA VAL A 143 8.01 -1.18 -9.17
C VAL A 143 7.94 -2.57 -8.55
N ALA A 144 8.21 -3.64 -9.30
CA ALA A 144 8.28 -5.01 -8.76
C ALA A 144 9.41 -5.14 -7.72
N GLU A 145 10.57 -4.55 -7.97
CA GLU A 145 11.65 -4.47 -6.98
C GLU A 145 11.23 -3.69 -5.72
N TYR A 146 10.53 -2.58 -5.89
CA TYR A 146 9.99 -1.81 -4.78
C TYR A 146 8.98 -2.62 -3.96
N VAL A 147 8.03 -3.30 -4.60
CA VAL A 147 7.06 -4.19 -3.94
C VAL A 147 7.78 -5.31 -3.18
N SER A 148 8.77 -5.95 -3.80
CA SER A 148 9.56 -7.01 -3.16
C SER A 148 10.30 -6.50 -1.91
N LYS A 149 10.84 -5.29 -1.94
CA LYS A 149 11.47 -4.64 -0.78
C LYS A 149 10.45 -4.36 0.33
N LEU A 150 9.24 -3.92 -0.01
CA LEU A 150 8.18 -3.72 0.99
C LEU A 150 7.87 -5.02 1.74
N PHE A 151 7.71 -6.14 1.01
CA PHE A 151 7.49 -7.46 1.62
C PHE A 151 8.66 -7.88 2.51
N ALA A 152 9.89 -7.76 2.03
CA ALA A 152 11.09 -8.14 2.78
C ALA A 152 11.23 -7.33 4.08
N VAL A 153 11.10 -6.01 4.01
CA VAL A 153 11.21 -5.11 5.17
C VAL A 153 10.13 -5.41 6.20
N LEU A 154 8.89 -5.59 5.77
CA LEU A 154 7.80 -5.87 6.71
C LEU A 154 7.94 -7.26 7.32
N THR A 155 8.30 -8.29 6.54
CA THR A 155 8.54 -9.64 7.05
C THR A 155 9.61 -9.61 8.13
N GLN A 156 10.75 -9.01 7.86
CA GLN A 156 11.84 -8.86 8.85
C GLN A 156 11.39 -8.10 10.10
N THR A 157 10.61 -7.03 9.92
CA THR A 157 10.08 -6.25 11.05
C THR A 157 9.14 -7.08 11.91
N MET A 158 8.33 -7.94 11.30
CA MET A 158 7.31 -8.72 11.98
C MET A 158 7.85 -10.00 12.62
N GLU A 159 9.03 -10.51 12.22
CA GLU A 159 9.64 -11.70 12.81
C GLU A 159 9.80 -11.63 14.32
N LYS A 160 10.03 -10.43 14.87
CA LYS A 160 10.14 -10.21 16.32
C LYS A 160 8.83 -10.40 17.09
N TYR A 161 7.69 -10.49 16.40
CA TYR A 161 6.36 -10.69 16.99
C TYR A 161 5.81 -12.10 16.76
N ARG A 162 6.61 -12.97 16.17
CA ARG A 162 6.30 -14.40 15.91
C ARG A 162 6.63 -15.25 17.15
#